data_0da78c490031d276cbcd5ac8816b3e21
#
_entry.id   0da78c490031d276cbcd5ac8816b3e21
#
_cell.length_a   1.000
_cell.length_b   1.000
_cell.length_c   1.000
_cell.angle_alpha   90.00
_cell.angle_beta   90.00
_cell.angle_gamma   90.00
#
_symmetry.space_group_name_H-M   'P 1'
#
loop_
_entity.id
_entity.type
_entity.pdbx_description
1 polymer ?
#
loop_
_entity_poly.entity_id
_entity_poly.type
_entity_poly.pdbx_seq_one_letter_code
_entity_poly.pdbx_strand_id
1 'polypeptide(L)'
;MTSGRDFVVISSIDWDFLWQTPQEIACRLARAGNRVLYFETTGVRTPRLGDARRIVKRIAKWTRAAASRGVREVATDVYVCSPLVLPPVTQPWQRALNQSLLVPLVLSSVRKLRMSDAMLWTFLPTDTTLDLLRALATPQSAIVYHCISAFTRLASNPVRVAASGQELLRTSDLVLAMCSRLAQLRDSL
;
A
#
# COMPACT_ATOMS: atom_id res chain seq x y z
N MET A 1 23.13 -0.99 -7.41
CA MET A 1 21.67 -0.89 -7.56
C MET A 1 21.14 -2.31 -7.73
N THR A 2 20.09 -2.68 -7.00
CA THR A 2 19.43 -3.98 -7.16
C THR A 2 18.61 -3.96 -8.44
N SER A 3 18.91 -4.82 -9.41
CA SER A 3 18.12 -5.02 -10.63
C SER A 3 17.56 -6.44 -10.67
N GLY A 4 16.48 -6.65 -11.40
CA GLY A 4 15.85 -7.96 -11.57
C GLY A 4 15.08 -8.46 -10.35
N ARG A 5 14.68 -7.55 -9.43
CA ARG A 5 13.85 -7.89 -8.27
C ARG A 5 12.39 -7.50 -8.47
N ASP A 6 11.55 -8.13 -7.69
CA ASP A 6 10.13 -7.82 -7.62
C ASP A 6 9.84 -6.92 -6.41
N PHE A 7 8.96 -5.94 -6.58
CA PHE A 7 8.50 -5.05 -5.54
C PHE A 7 6.98 -5.01 -5.48
N VAL A 8 6.41 -5.08 -4.29
CA VAL A 8 5.01 -4.74 -4.04
C VAL A 8 4.97 -3.45 -3.24
N VAL A 9 4.48 -2.39 -3.87
CA VAL A 9 4.36 -1.05 -3.28
C VAL A 9 2.93 -0.83 -2.83
N ILE A 10 2.68 -0.77 -1.52
CA ILE A 10 1.36 -0.55 -0.92
C ILE A 10 1.19 0.93 -0.60
N SER A 11 0.23 1.60 -1.26
CA SER A 11 0.02 3.04 -1.15
C SER A 11 -1.45 3.41 -1.06
N SER A 12 -1.76 4.52 -0.36
CA SER A 12 -3.09 5.15 -0.34
C SER A 12 -3.30 6.17 -1.46
N ILE A 13 -2.27 6.43 -2.24
CA ILE A 13 -2.34 7.39 -3.34
C ILE A 13 -2.74 6.63 -4.59
N ASP A 14 -3.88 7.01 -5.20
CA ASP A 14 -4.32 6.46 -6.48
C ASP A 14 -3.29 6.84 -7.55
N TRP A 15 -2.93 5.90 -8.42
CA TRP A 15 -1.92 6.11 -9.49
C TRP A 15 -2.25 7.32 -10.38
N ASP A 16 -3.51 7.46 -10.73
CA ASP A 16 -3.98 8.54 -11.61
C ASP A 16 -4.35 9.82 -10.84
N PHE A 17 -3.90 9.96 -9.61
CA PHE A 17 -4.04 11.17 -8.82
C PHE A 17 -2.80 12.08 -9.00
N LEU A 18 -2.68 13.14 -8.17
CA LEU A 18 -1.49 13.99 -8.17
C LEU A 18 -0.23 13.16 -7.96
N TRP A 19 0.80 13.41 -8.78
CA TRP A 19 2.08 12.72 -8.69
C TRP A 19 2.78 13.03 -7.36
N GLN A 20 3.14 11.99 -6.64
CA GLN A 20 3.74 12.08 -5.31
C GLN A 20 4.85 11.03 -5.15
N THR A 21 5.48 11.03 -3.98
CA THR A 21 6.58 10.13 -3.64
C THR A 21 6.33 8.65 -3.95
N PRO A 22 5.14 8.05 -3.67
CA PRO A 22 4.93 6.64 -3.96
C PRO A 22 5.00 6.28 -5.45
N GLN A 23 4.41 7.11 -6.33
CA GLN A 23 4.47 6.88 -7.78
C GLN A 23 5.89 7.07 -8.30
N GLU A 24 6.59 8.10 -7.82
CA GLU A 24 7.98 8.38 -8.22
C GLU A 24 8.91 7.24 -7.81
N ILE A 25 8.78 6.70 -6.60
CA ILE A 25 9.56 5.55 -6.14
C ILE A 25 9.27 4.34 -7.02
N ALA A 26 8.01 4.02 -7.30
CA ALA A 26 7.64 2.90 -8.16
C ALA A 26 8.30 3.02 -9.54
N CYS A 27 8.24 4.20 -10.17
CA CYS A 27 8.87 4.43 -11.46
C CYS A 27 10.40 4.36 -11.41
N ARG A 28 11.03 4.86 -10.33
CA ARG A 28 12.50 4.76 -10.18
C ARG A 28 12.96 3.33 -9.99
N LEU A 29 12.22 2.54 -9.21
CA LEU A 29 12.51 1.11 -9.04
C LEU A 29 12.42 0.38 -10.40
N ALA A 30 11.39 0.65 -11.18
CA ALA A 30 11.23 0.05 -12.51
C ALA A 30 12.35 0.48 -13.48
N ARG A 31 12.70 1.77 -13.53
CA ARG A 31 13.83 2.27 -14.33
C ARG A 31 15.18 1.66 -13.92
N ALA A 32 15.30 1.19 -12.68
CA ALA A 32 16.47 0.46 -12.20
C ALA A 32 16.46 -1.05 -12.60
N GLY A 33 15.54 -1.48 -13.47
CA GLY A 33 15.42 -2.85 -13.96
C GLY A 33 14.69 -3.80 -13.05
N ASN A 34 13.75 -3.30 -12.23
CA ASN A 34 12.91 -4.12 -11.35
C ASN A 34 11.47 -4.12 -11.83
N ARG A 35 10.67 -5.12 -11.42
CA ARG A 35 9.22 -5.14 -11.67
C ARG A 35 8.49 -4.65 -10.43
N VAL A 36 7.48 -3.80 -10.61
CA VAL A 36 6.76 -3.17 -9.51
C VAL A 36 5.26 -3.42 -9.64
N LEU A 37 4.66 -4.03 -8.62
CA LEU A 37 3.21 -4.05 -8.42
C LEU A 37 2.84 -2.93 -7.45
N TYR A 38 2.21 -1.87 -7.96
CA TYR A 38 1.65 -0.78 -7.17
C TYR A 38 0.23 -1.15 -6.75
N PHE A 39 0.02 -1.37 -5.46
CA PHE A 39 -1.25 -1.80 -4.90
C PHE A 39 -1.91 -0.63 -4.17
N GLU A 40 -3.02 -0.14 -4.73
CA GLU A 40 -3.76 0.98 -4.17
C GLU A 40 -4.62 0.52 -3.00
N THR A 41 -4.52 1.20 -1.87
CA THR A 41 -5.36 0.97 -0.69
C THR A 41 -6.11 2.24 -0.30
N THR A 42 -6.97 2.19 0.70
CA THR A 42 -7.56 3.41 1.27
C THR A 42 -6.59 4.07 2.25
N GLY A 43 -6.61 5.41 2.27
CA GLY A 43 -5.91 6.20 3.26
C GLY A 43 -6.52 6.09 4.67
N VAL A 44 -5.91 6.80 5.61
CA VAL A 44 -6.28 6.81 7.04
C VAL A 44 -7.51 7.67 7.36
N ARG A 45 -8.08 8.38 6.38
CA ARG A 45 -9.23 9.28 6.55
C ARG A 45 -10.54 8.61 6.14
N THR A 46 -11.59 8.85 6.91
CA THR A 46 -12.96 8.55 6.45
C THR A 46 -13.32 9.48 5.28
N PRO A 47 -13.88 8.94 4.18
CA PRO A 47 -14.39 9.75 3.09
C PRO A 47 -15.46 10.74 3.61
N ARG A 48 -15.37 11.98 3.14
CA ARG A 48 -16.41 12.99 3.38
C ARG A 48 -17.44 12.96 2.24
N LEU A 49 -18.60 13.56 2.46
CA LEU A 49 -19.64 13.67 1.42
C LEU A 49 -19.15 14.28 0.11
N GLY A 50 -18.15 15.18 0.17
CA GLY A 50 -17.47 15.73 -1.02
C GLY A 50 -16.61 14.71 -1.81
N ASP A 51 -16.32 13.54 -1.26
CA ASP A 51 -15.54 12.49 -1.92
C ASP A 51 -16.39 11.53 -2.78
N ALA A 52 -17.71 11.76 -2.88
CA ALA A 52 -18.62 10.91 -3.64
C ALA A 52 -18.16 10.70 -5.11
N ARG A 53 -17.67 11.75 -5.78
CA ARG A 53 -17.08 11.65 -7.12
C ARG A 53 -15.85 10.71 -7.18
N ARG A 54 -15.05 10.68 -6.11
CA ARG A 54 -13.89 9.78 -6.01
C ARG A 54 -14.34 8.33 -5.82
N ILE A 55 -15.35 8.10 -5.00
CA ILE A 55 -15.94 6.78 -4.78
C ILE A 55 -16.52 6.24 -6.08
N VAL A 56 -17.32 7.04 -6.79
CA VAL A 56 -17.90 6.66 -8.09
C VAL A 56 -16.81 6.36 -9.13
N LYS A 57 -15.77 7.21 -9.23
CA LYS A 57 -14.63 6.94 -10.10
C LYS A 57 -13.88 5.65 -9.72
N ARG A 58 -13.77 5.35 -8.43
CA ARG A 58 -13.14 4.13 -7.93
C ARG A 58 -13.98 2.89 -8.27
N ILE A 59 -15.29 2.95 -8.12
CA ILE A 59 -16.21 1.89 -8.55
C ILE A 59 -16.13 1.68 -10.07
N ALA A 60 -16.14 2.75 -10.87
CA ALA A 60 -16.00 2.66 -12.32
C ALA A 60 -14.63 2.11 -12.76
N LYS A 61 -13.55 2.43 -12.04
CA LYS A 61 -12.23 1.79 -12.23
C LYS A 61 -12.28 0.31 -11.89
N TRP A 62 -12.95 -0.05 -10.80
CA TRP A 62 -13.06 -1.43 -10.37
C TRP A 62 -13.81 -2.31 -11.38
N THR A 63 -14.92 -1.84 -11.95
CA THR A 63 -15.65 -2.56 -13.01
C THR A 63 -14.82 -2.76 -14.28
N ARG A 64 -14.01 -1.78 -14.65
CA ARG A 64 -13.05 -1.90 -15.76
C ARG A 64 -11.88 -2.83 -15.42
N ALA A 65 -11.38 -2.77 -14.19
CA ALA A 65 -10.30 -3.63 -13.71
C ALA A 65 -10.75 -5.08 -13.51
N ALA A 66 -12.01 -5.33 -13.19
CA ALA A 66 -12.59 -6.67 -13.15
C ALA A 66 -12.50 -7.37 -14.51
N ALA A 67 -12.70 -6.63 -15.63
CA ALA A 67 -12.53 -7.13 -16.98
C ALA A 67 -11.06 -7.48 -17.30
N SER A 68 -10.08 -6.80 -16.71
CA SER A 68 -8.63 -7.06 -16.88
C SER A 68 -8.01 -7.92 -15.77
N ARG A 69 -8.83 -8.60 -14.97
CA ARG A 69 -8.39 -9.34 -13.76
C ARG A 69 -7.60 -8.48 -12.75
N GLY A 70 -7.95 -7.20 -12.65
CA GLY A 70 -7.52 -6.30 -11.58
C GLY A 70 -6.15 -5.65 -11.72
N VAL A 71 -5.31 -6.07 -12.66
CA VAL A 71 -3.95 -5.53 -12.84
C VAL A 71 -3.81 -4.92 -14.22
N ARG A 72 -3.34 -3.67 -14.29
CA ARG A 72 -3.00 -2.95 -15.54
C ARG A 72 -1.56 -2.51 -15.53
N GLU A 73 -0.88 -2.61 -16.64
CA GLU A 73 0.43 -1.98 -16.85
C GLU A 73 0.24 -0.50 -17.16
N VAL A 74 1.00 0.36 -16.49
CA VAL A 74 0.90 1.84 -16.63
C VAL A 74 2.19 2.46 -17.13
N ALA A 75 3.29 1.77 -16.97
CA ALA A 75 4.61 2.08 -17.52
C ALA A 75 5.39 0.76 -17.62
N THR A 76 6.49 0.75 -18.33
CA THR A 76 7.36 -0.43 -18.43
C THR A 76 7.69 -0.97 -17.04
N ASP A 77 7.35 -2.24 -16.79
CA ASP A 77 7.54 -2.94 -15.51
C ASP A 77 6.82 -2.33 -14.29
N VAL A 78 5.84 -1.43 -14.51
CA VAL A 78 4.98 -0.88 -13.46
C VAL A 78 3.55 -1.33 -13.67
N TYR A 79 3.05 -2.14 -12.77
CA TYR A 79 1.72 -2.71 -12.77
C TYR A 79 0.89 -2.12 -11.63
N VAL A 80 -0.31 -1.67 -11.90
CA VAL A 80 -1.21 -1.09 -10.89
C VAL A 80 -2.39 -2.01 -10.65
N CYS A 81 -2.67 -2.29 -9.38
CA CYS A 81 -3.88 -2.94 -8.91
C CYS A 81 -4.67 -1.97 -8.05
N SER A 82 -5.91 -1.67 -8.47
CA SER A 82 -6.80 -0.71 -7.81
C SER A 82 -8.02 -1.43 -7.22
N PRO A 83 -7.91 -2.10 -6.06
CA PRO A 83 -9.02 -2.82 -5.47
C PRO A 83 -10.10 -1.88 -4.93
N LEU A 84 -11.32 -2.40 -4.78
CA LEU A 84 -12.33 -1.75 -3.97
C LEU A 84 -12.01 -2.03 -2.50
N VAL A 85 -11.71 -0.97 -1.76
CA VAL A 85 -11.39 -1.05 -0.33
C VAL A 85 -12.44 -0.27 0.43
N LEU A 86 -13.01 -0.86 1.47
CA LEU A 86 -13.88 -0.12 2.38
C LEU A 86 -13.07 0.96 3.12
N PRO A 87 -13.65 2.17 3.29
CA PRO A 87 -12.99 3.26 4.02
C PRO A 87 -12.64 2.87 5.45
N PRO A 88 -11.83 3.72 6.12
CA PRO A 88 -11.04 3.29 7.26
C PRO A 88 -11.83 2.50 8.27
N VAL A 89 -11.25 1.37 8.59
CA VAL A 89 -11.80 0.33 9.42
C VAL A 89 -11.96 0.85 10.84
N THR A 90 -13.18 1.20 11.21
CA THR A 90 -13.52 1.53 12.60
C THR A 90 -14.05 0.30 13.33
N GLN A 91 -14.67 -0.62 12.62
CA GLN A 91 -15.30 -1.82 13.15
C GLN A 91 -14.55 -3.10 12.77
N PRO A 92 -14.50 -4.12 13.63
CA PRO A 92 -13.81 -5.40 13.35
C PRO A 92 -14.31 -6.09 12.08
N TRP A 93 -15.61 -6.06 11.80
CA TRP A 93 -16.20 -6.67 10.60
C TRP A 93 -15.72 -6.03 9.30
N GLN A 94 -15.44 -4.71 9.30
CA GLN A 94 -14.88 -4.01 8.14
C GLN A 94 -13.48 -4.49 7.83
N ARG A 95 -12.66 -4.74 8.88
CA ARG A 95 -11.33 -5.32 8.73
C ARG A 95 -11.41 -6.73 8.15
N ALA A 96 -12.28 -7.58 8.70
CA ALA A 96 -12.47 -8.93 8.21
C ALA A 96 -12.90 -8.94 6.73
N LEU A 97 -13.81 -8.04 6.34
CA LEU A 97 -14.27 -7.91 4.96
C LEU A 97 -13.13 -7.41 4.04
N ASN A 98 -12.39 -6.38 4.44
CA ASN A 98 -11.22 -5.93 3.68
C ASN A 98 -10.19 -7.06 3.54
N GLN A 99 -9.89 -7.77 4.59
CA GLN A 99 -8.96 -8.88 4.59
C GLN A 99 -9.42 -9.99 3.62
N SER A 100 -10.71 -10.38 3.65
CA SER A 100 -11.26 -11.40 2.77
C SER A 100 -11.28 -11.01 1.28
N LEU A 101 -11.33 -9.72 0.97
CA LEU A 101 -11.32 -9.22 -0.40
C LEU A 101 -9.91 -8.90 -0.91
N LEU A 102 -9.09 -8.24 -0.10
CA LEU A 102 -7.81 -7.68 -0.53
C LEU A 102 -6.68 -8.72 -0.55
N VAL A 103 -6.65 -9.61 0.44
CA VAL A 103 -5.60 -10.62 0.51
C VAL A 103 -5.63 -11.58 -0.69
N PRO A 104 -6.78 -12.19 -1.06
CA PRO A 104 -6.83 -13.02 -2.26
C PRO A 104 -6.49 -12.25 -3.54
N LEU A 105 -6.89 -10.98 -3.62
CA LEU A 105 -6.64 -10.14 -4.78
C LEU A 105 -5.15 -9.82 -4.95
N VAL A 106 -4.46 -9.40 -3.88
CA VAL A 106 -3.02 -9.11 -3.96
C VAL A 106 -2.23 -10.38 -4.26
N LEU A 107 -2.56 -11.50 -3.63
CA LEU A 107 -1.92 -12.80 -3.90
C LEU A 107 -2.15 -13.27 -5.34
N SER A 108 -3.37 -13.08 -5.88
CA SER A 108 -3.66 -13.41 -7.28
C SER A 108 -2.90 -12.49 -8.26
N SER A 109 -2.74 -11.21 -7.90
CA SER A 109 -1.97 -10.26 -8.70
C SER A 109 -0.48 -10.60 -8.75
N VAL A 110 0.11 -10.94 -7.60
CA VAL A 110 1.51 -11.39 -7.48
C VAL A 110 1.72 -12.67 -8.31
N ARG A 111 0.81 -13.67 -8.18
CA ARG A 111 0.87 -14.90 -8.98
C ARG A 111 0.72 -14.66 -10.48
N LYS A 112 -0.22 -13.80 -10.88
CA LYS A 112 -0.42 -13.44 -12.29
C LYS A 112 0.83 -12.84 -12.91
N LEU A 113 1.52 -11.97 -12.18
CA LEU A 113 2.77 -11.35 -12.61
C LEU A 113 3.98 -12.27 -12.42
N ARG A 114 3.79 -13.47 -11.87
CA ARG A 114 4.87 -14.42 -11.54
C ARG A 114 5.98 -13.76 -10.72
N MET A 115 5.59 -12.94 -9.75
CA MET A 115 6.51 -12.32 -8.81
C MET A 115 6.84 -13.30 -7.69
N SER A 116 8.10 -13.38 -7.31
CA SER A 116 8.59 -14.21 -6.20
C SER A 116 9.46 -13.40 -5.27
N ASP A 117 9.39 -13.69 -3.97
CA ASP A 117 10.23 -13.07 -2.94
C ASP A 117 10.31 -11.54 -3.04
N ALA A 118 9.13 -10.94 -3.29
CA ALA A 118 9.03 -9.52 -3.54
C ALA A 118 9.45 -8.71 -2.31
N MET A 119 10.16 -7.63 -2.54
CA MET A 119 10.36 -6.60 -1.52
C MET A 119 9.06 -5.83 -1.30
N LEU A 120 8.61 -5.78 -0.05
CA LEU A 120 7.34 -5.18 0.35
C LEU A 120 7.59 -3.75 0.82
N TRP A 121 7.12 -2.76 0.06
CA TRP A 121 7.31 -1.34 0.35
C TRP A 121 5.99 -0.68 0.73
N THR A 122 5.90 -0.12 1.93
CA THR A 122 4.69 0.56 2.36
C THR A 122 4.94 1.97 2.88
N PHE A 123 3.90 2.80 2.74
CA PHE A 123 3.87 4.18 3.26
C PHE A 123 2.81 4.35 4.36
N LEU A 124 1.99 3.33 4.61
CA LEU A 124 0.77 3.45 5.39
C LEU A 124 0.80 2.61 6.66
N PRO A 125 0.69 3.22 7.84
CA PRO A 125 0.53 2.52 9.10
C PRO A 125 -0.96 2.18 9.35
N THR A 126 -1.48 1.18 8.66
CA THR A 126 -2.87 0.71 8.83
C THR A 126 -2.94 -0.79 9.03
N ASP A 127 -4.01 -1.24 9.71
CA ASP A 127 -4.28 -2.68 9.90
C ASP A 127 -4.34 -3.43 8.57
N THR A 128 -4.99 -2.82 7.56
CA THR A 128 -5.06 -3.39 6.21
C THR A 128 -3.67 -3.61 5.62
N THR A 129 -2.76 -2.66 5.80
CA THR A 129 -1.37 -2.80 5.35
C THR A 129 -0.68 -3.96 6.05
N LEU A 130 -0.81 -4.05 7.38
CA LEU A 130 -0.23 -5.15 8.15
C LEU A 130 -0.77 -6.51 7.70
N ASP A 131 -2.07 -6.61 7.43
CA ASP A 131 -2.70 -7.84 6.94
C ASP A 131 -2.16 -8.23 5.55
N LEU A 132 -1.98 -7.26 4.65
CA LEU A 132 -1.37 -7.49 3.33
C LEU A 132 0.10 -7.90 3.42
N LEU A 133 0.88 -7.24 4.26
CA LEU A 133 2.30 -7.57 4.48
C LEU A 133 2.44 -9.00 5.00
N ARG A 134 1.64 -9.38 6.02
CA ARG A 134 1.64 -10.76 6.56
C ARG A 134 1.29 -11.82 5.52
N ALA A 135 0.36 -11.49 4.62
CA ALA A 135 -0.04 -12.41 3.56
C ALA A 135 0.98 -12.54 2.43
N LEU A 136 1.78 -11.50 2.19
CA LEU A 136 2.77 -11.44 1.11
C LEU A 136 4.17 -11.84 1.53
N ALA A 137 4.51 -11.72 2.82
CA ALA A 137 5.85 -11.98 3.32
C ALA A 137 6.25 -13.44 3.13
N THR A 138 7.44 -13.65 2.59
CA THR A 138 8.16 -14.92 2.54
C THR A 138 9.44 -14.79 3.36
N PRO A 139 10.15 -15.88 3.69
CA PRO A 139 11.43 -15.79 4.38
C PRO A 139 12.49 -14.95 3.66
N GLN A 140 12.35 -14.77 2.35
CA GLN A 140 13.26 -14.01 1.50
C GLN A 140 12.78 -12.57 1.22
N SER A 141 11.54 -12.25 1.58
CA SER A 141 10.99 -10.89 1.44
C SER A 141 11.64 -9.95 2.45
N ALA A 142 11.92 -8.72 2.02
CA ALA A 142 12.27 -7.63 2.93
C ALA A 142 11.12 -6.61 2.99
N ILE A 143 10.84 -6.09 4.17
CA ILE A 143 9.79 -5.10 4.41
C ILE A 143 10.43 -3.72 4.60
N VAL A 144 10.02 -2.77 3.76
CA VAL A 144 10.42 -1.36 3.84
C VAL A 144 9.24 -0.51 4.28
N TYR A 145 9.34 0.11 5.44
CA TYR A 145 8.38 1.13 5.88
C TYR A 145 8.93 2.53 5.60
N HIS A 146 8.28 3.26 4.70
CA HIS A 146 8.66 4.63 4.36
C HIS A 146 7.69 5.61 5.03
N CYS A 147 8.10 6.16 6.17
CA CYS A 147 7.34 7.13 6.95
C CYS A 147 7.40 8.51 6.28
N ILE A 148 6.35 8.86 5.52
CA ILE A 148 6.27 10.13 4.76
C ILE A 148 5.45 11.21 5.47
N SER A 149 4.68 10.86 6.52
CA SER A 149 3.79 11.78 7.22
C SER A 149 3.45 11.29 8.63
N ALA A 150 3.13 12.22 9.52
CA ALA A 150 2.54 11.92 10.83
C ALA A 150 1.05 11.54 10.66
N PHE A 151 0.78 10.35 10.15
CA PHE A 151 -0.57 9.89 9.81
C PHE A 151 -1.56 9.90 10.98
N THR A 152 -1.08 9.78 12.21
CA THR A 152 -1.91 9.90 13.43
C THR A 152 -2.69 11.22 13.50
N ARG A 153 -2.10 12.32 13.01
CA ARG A 153 -2.76 13.64 12.98
C ARG A 153 -3.87 13.73 11.92
N LEU A 154 -3.86 12.87 10.95
CA LEU A 154 -4.77 12.86 9.81
C LEU A 154 -5.84 11.78 9.93
N ALA A 155 -5.66 10.85 10.85
CA ALA A 155 -6.45 9.64 10.96
C ALA A 155 -7.81 9.88 11.65
N SER A 156 -8.82 9.16 11.19
CA SER A 156 -10.11 9.07 11.87
C SER A 156 -10.04 8.26 13.17
N ASN A 157 -9.04 7.37 13.29
CA ASN A 157 -8.72 6.64 14.51
C ASN A 157 -7.21 6.71 14.78
N PRO A 158 -6.73 7.76 15.48
CA PRO A 158 -5.31 7.96 15.75
C PRO A 158 -4.64 6.82 16.54
N VAL A 159 -5.36 6.25 17.51
CA VAL A 159 -4.85 5.17 18.37
C VAL A 159 -4.51 3.92 17.55
N ARG A 160 -5.40 3.50 16.65
CA ARG A 160 -5.15 2.36 15.78
C ARG A 160 -4.02 2.60 14.79
N VAL A 161 -3.95 3.80 14.24
CA VAL A 161 -2.86 4.19 13.33
C VAL A 161 -1.52 4.23 14.05
N ALA A 162 -1.49 4.71 15.29
CA ALA A 162 -0.29 4.67 16.13
C ALA A 162 0.15 3.21 16.39
N ALA A 163 -0.77 2.35 16.84
CA ALA A 163 -0.47 0.93 17.07
C ALA A 163 0.04 0.21 15.82
N SER A 164 -0.61 0.44 14.65
CA SER A 164 -0.14 -0.12 13.37
C SER A 164 1.23 0.44 12.97
N GLY A 165 1.50 1.71 13.27
CA GLY A 165 2.79 2.34 13.02
C GLY A 165 3.90 1.72 13.88
N GLN A 166 3.64 1.49 15.16
CA GLN A 166 4.56 0.81 16.07
C GLN A 166 4.86 -0.62 15.58
N GLU A 167 3.85 -1.35 15.16
CA GLU A 167 4.04 -2.69 14.61
C GLU A 167 4.90 -2.68 13.33
N LEU A 168 4.67 -1.73 12.42
CA LEU A 168 5.52 -1.55 11.24
C LEU A 168 6.96 -1.23 11.59
N LEU A 169 7.20 -0.36 12.60
CA LEU A 169 8.55 -0.03 13.06
C LEU A 169 9.30 -1.25 13.62
N ARG A 170 8.58 -2.19 14.25
CA ARG A 170 9.16 -3.43 14.79
C ARG A 170 9.40 -4.50 13.74
N THR A 171 8.51 -4.60 12.74
CA THR A 171 8.50 -5.71 11.78
C THR A 171 9.18 -5.38 10.45
N SER A 172 9.54 -4.11 10.21
CA SER A 172 10.22 -3.70 8.99
C SER A 172 11.73 -3.90 9.09
N ASP A 173 12.32 -4.45 8.03
CA ASP A 173 13.77 -4.60 7.89
C ASP A 173 14.46 -3.26 7.66
N LEU A 174 13.76 -2.32 7.01
CA LEU A 174 14.24 -0.96 6.74
C LEU A 174 13.14 0.05 7.01
N VAL A 175 13.47 1.07 7.80
CA VAL A 175 12.59 2.23 8.03
C VAL A 175 13.22 3.47 7.42
N LEU A 176 12.52 4.11 6.51
CA LEU A 176 12.89 5.39 5.91
C LEU A 176 11.99 6.50 6.48
N ALA A 177 12.57 7.62 6.85
CA ALA A 177 11.83 8.79 7.33
C ALA A 177 12.19 10.02 6.50
N MET A 178 11.18 10.78 6.07
CA MET A 178 11.39 11.97 5.24
C MET A 178 12.03 13.15 6.00
N CYS A 179 11.99 13.15 7.34
CA CYS A 179 12.61 14.19 8.16
C CYS A 179 13.01 13.63 9.53
N SER A 180 13.93 14.33 10.21
CA SER A 180 14.45 13.95 11.53
C SER A 180 13.35 13.81 12.59
N ARG A 181 12.31 14.65 12.54
CA ARG A 181 11.17 14.56 13.46
C ARG A 181 10.36 13.27 13.30
N LEU A 182 10.27 12.72 12.09
CA LEU A 182 9.65 11.40 11.84
C LEU A 182 10.59 10.27 12.23
N ALA A 183 11.90 10.46 12.10
CA ALA A 183 12.89 9.49 12.55
C ALA A 183 12.87 9.31 14.09
N GLN A 184 12.69 10.39 14.85
CA GLN A 184 12.57 10.37 16.32
C GLN A 184 11.37 9.54 16.84
N LEU A 185 10.35 9.29 16.01
CA LEU A 185 9.26 8.38 16.38
C LEU A 185 9.74 6.94 16.62
N ARG A 186 10.89 6.56 16.07
CA ARG A 186 11.52 5.26 16.33
C ARG A 186 12.20 5.21 17.70
N ASP A 187 12.82 6.30 18.12
CA ASP A 187 13.62 6.38 19.34
C ASP A 187 12.74 6.53 20.60
N SER A 188 11.44 6.79 20.40
CA SER A 188 10.44 6.90 21.48
C SER A 188 9.66 5.59 21.73
N LEU A 189 10.11 4.46 21.18
CA LEU A 189 9.56 3.11 21.31
C LEU A 189 10.48 2.19 22.14
#